data_e446e344ea73e612eaea2d92486bc92f
#
_entry.id   e446e344ea73e612eaea2d92486bc92f
#
_cell.length_a   1.000
_cell.length_b   1.000
_cell.length_c   1.000
_cell.angle_alpha   90.00
_cell.angle_beta   90.00
_cell.angle_gamma   90.00
#
_symmetry.space_group_name_H-M   'P 1'
#
loop_
_entity.id
_entity.type
_entity.pdbx_description
1 polymer ?
#
loop_
_entity_poly.entity_id
_entity_poly.type
_entity_poly.pdbx_seq_one_letter_code
_entity_poly.pdbx_strand_id
1 'polypeptide(L)'
;MIENFNDFNLSKEVLKAVVEMGFEEPSPIQKQAIPTMLNNEDIIGQAQTGTGKTASFGIPIVEKVNKDSKTTQAMVLCPTRELSIQVAEEISKLAKYKGVTVVPIYGGQPIERQIRSLKMGVQVVVGTPGRVIDHIKRKTLKTENIKTFVLDEADEMFDMGFREDIEKIIGFLPYERQTTFFSATMDQEIMDFAARYQSEPRLIKVVPKELTVPKVTQYYFALKHNMKLEILSRILDVQNPKLTVVFCNTKKMVDDLTAGLQSRGYFADGLHGDLKQIQRDGVMNKFRNSTIDILVATDVAARGIDVDDVDLVINYDMPQDVEYYVHRIGRTARAGREGTAISFVSPREMNTLSQIQKYTKTKIEKRDMPTLKDLIKRHEERFMEDIKEEINKNEHTKELNLINILMSEDYSPIDIAACLLKHYNENNKLNNHEELIDVDIKKNKKKGNDKTSISNKGGKSNVTEKNSGRIYINIGSRKGVSQRHIVSALCNDANISARDIGDIEIFEKFSFVNIHKNALKDAVNNLNNAHIKGFKVLVELANKKEDSSKFSAKSKDKKNKKDKKDKKGEKSKRDRQKRR
;
A
#
# COMPACT_ATOMS: atom_id res chain seq x y z
N MET A 1 28.82 29.21 -17.79
CA MET A 1 27.65 28.54 -17.15
C MET A 1 27.67 27.10 -17.61
N ILE A 2 27.34 26.14 -16.73
CA ILE A 2 27.29 24.71 -17.10
C ILE A 2 25.97 24.47 -17.82
N GLU A 3 26.03 24.16 -19.11
CA GLU A 3 24.86 23.93 -19.94
C GLU A 3 24.70 22.46 -20.32
N ASN A 4 25.82 21.76 -20.48
CA ASN A 4 25.83 20.35 -20.84
C ASN A 4 26.82 19.53 -19.98
N PHE A 5 26.79 18.20 -20.07
CA PHE A 5 27.66 17.32 -19.27
C PHE A 5 29.14 17.42 -19.65
N ASN A 6 29.48 17.89 -20.84
CA ASN A 6 30.87 18.10 -21.26
C ASN A 6 31.56 19.22 -20.46
N ASP A 7 30.77 20.15 -19.90
CA ASP A 7 31.32 21.29 -19.14
C ASP A 7 31.87 20.90 -17.76
N PHE A 8 31.60 19.64 -17.30
CA PHE A 8 32.09 19.14 -16.01
C PHE A 8 33.53 18.60 -16.03
N ASN A 9 34.21 18.58 -17.17
CA ASN A 9 35.54 17.99 -17.31
C ASN A 9 35.63 16.51 -16.86
N LEU A 10 34.63 15.72 -17.19
CA LEU A 10 34.58 14.30 -16.89
C LEU A 10 35.42 13.47 -17.85
N SER A 11 35.88 12.28 -17.42
CA SER A 11 36.53 11.32 -18.28
C SER A 11 35.63 10.87 -19.43
N LYS A 12 36.25 10.51 -20.58
CA LYS A 12 35.51 10.04 -21.76
C LYS A 12 34.62 8.84 -21.46
N GLU A 13 35.06 7.98 -20.57
CA GLU A 13 34.35 6.78 -20.12
C GLU A 13 33.06 7.15 -19.38
N VAL A 14 33.11 8.12 -18.48
CA VAL A 14 31.90 8.56 -17.73
C VAL A 14 30.95 9.32 -18.64
N LEU A 15 31.48 10.24 -19.50
CA LEU A 15 30.65 10.93 -20.48
C LEU A 15 29.92 9.97 -21.43
N LYS A 16 30.59 8.91 -21.89
CA LYS A 16 29.98 7.90 -22.74
C LYS A 16 28.82 7.19 -22.02
N ALA A 17 28.97 6.87 -20.72
CA ALA A 17 27.91 6.26 -19.92
C ALA A 17 26.73 7.21 -19.74
N VAL A 18 26.98 8.49 -19.46
CA VAL A 18 25.98 9.54 -19.31
C VAL A 18 25.12 9.67 -20.58
N VAL A 19 25.75 9.71 -21.75
CA VAL A 19 25.04 9.78 -23.04
C VAL A 19 24.23 8.51 -23.30
N GLU A 20 24.76 7.30 -23.01
CA GLU A 20 24.04 6.03 -23.19
C GLU A 20 22.83 5.93 -22.26
N MET A 21 22.88 6.56 -21.08
CA MET A 21 21.74 6.64 -20.16
C MET A 21 20.68 7.67 -20.59
N GLY A 22 20.86 8.38 -21.69
CA GLY A 22 19.93 9.37 -22.24
C GLY A 22 19.91 10.70 -21.51
N PHE A 23 20.97 11.04 -20.76
CA PHE A 23 21.08 12.36 -20.15
C PHE A 23 21.54 13.39 -21.18
N GLU A 24 20.66 14.31 -21.54
CA GLU A 24 20.95 15.38 -22.50
C GLU A 24 21.52 16.63 -21.80
N GLU A 25 20.75 17.18 -20.85
CA GLU A 25 21.12 18.36 -20.07
C GLU A 25 21.17 18.05 -18.58
N PRO A 26 22.16 18.59 -17.84
CA PRO A 26 22.22 18.40 -16.41
C PRO A 26 21.10 19.16 -15.69
N SER A 27 20.42 18.48 -14.78
CA SER A 27 19.37 19.07 -13.94
C SER A 27 19.93 20.15 -12.99
N PRO A 28 19.09 21.02 -12.42
CA PRO A 28 19.55 22.09 -11.53
C PRO A 28 20.35 21.61 -10.32
N ILE A 29 20.05 20.42 -9.76
CA ILE A 29 20.83 19.82 -8.68
C ILE A 29 22.17 19.32 -9.19
N GLN A 30 22.20 18.70 -10.36
CA GLN A 30 23.42 18.19 -10.99
C GLN A 30 24.39 19.34 -11.35
N LYS A 31 23.88 20.44 -11.89
CA LYS A 31 24.71 21.63 -12.25
C LYS A 31 25.49 22.19 -11.06
N GLN A 32 24.95 22.04 -9.83
CA GLN A 32 25.60 22.56 -8.63
C GLN A 32 26.36 21.46 -7.85
N ALA A 33 25.77 20.27 -7.70
CA ALA A 33 26.36 19.23 -6.87
C ALA A 33 27.58 18.56 -7.54
N ILE A 34 27.52 18.27 -8.85
CA ILE A 34 28.63 17.58 -9.53
C ILE A 34 29.97 18.34 -9.38
N PRO A 35 30.08 19.62 -9.75
CA PRO A 35 31.36 20.33 -9.63
C PRO A 35 31.81 20.47 -8.17
N THR A 36 30.89 20.72 -7.23
CA THR A 36 31.20 20.81 -5.79
C THR A 36 31.78 19.51 -5.27
N MET A 37 31.17 18.38 -5.63
CA MET A 37 31.68 17.06 -5.23
C MET A 37 33.03 16.73 -5.90
N LEU A 38 33.22 17.10 -7.16
CA LEU A 38 34.51 16.91 -7.85
C LEU A 38 35.66 17.68 -7.16
N ASN A 39 35.36 18.83 -6.56
CA ASN A 39 36.30 19.64 -5.77
C ASN A 39 36.53 19.11 -4.34
N ASN A 40 35.91 17.97 -3.95
CA ASN A 40 35.96 17.39 -2.61
C ASN A 40 35.31 18.24 -1.51
N GLU A 41 34.43 19.18 -1.85
CA GLU A 41 33.64 19.94 -0.87
C GLU A 41 32.45 19.11 -0.35
N ASP A 42 32.14 19.26 0.93
CA ASP A 42 30.95 18.65 1.53
C ASP A 42 29.67 19.33 1.05
N ILE A 43 28.60 18.57 0.93
CA ILE A 43 27.31 19.06 0.40
C ILE A 43 26.15 18.67 1.30
N ILE A 44 25.22 19.61 1.47
CA ILE A 44 23.85 19.33 1.86
C ILE A 44 22.96 19.68 0.66
N GLY A 45 22.44 18.66 -0.01
CA GLY A 45 21.60 18.80 -1.21
C GLY A 45 20.12 18.61 -0.87
N GLN A 46 19.33 19.69 -0.97
CA GLN A 46 17.87 19.60 -0.88
C GLN A 46 17.27 19.45 -2.27
N ALA A 47 16.75 18.25 -2.56
CA ALA A 47 16.09 17.98 -3.82
C ALA A 47 15.08 16.83 -3.68
N GLN A 48 13.95 16.92 -4.37
CA GLN A 48 12.91 15.88 -4.40
C GLN A 48 13.37 14.63 -5.17
N THR A 49 12.66 13.51 -5.00
CA THR A 49 12.86 12.30 -5.82
C THR A 49 12.58 12.61 -7.29
N GLY A 50 13.34 11.97 -8.21
CA GLY A 50 13.17 12.18 -9.65
C GLY A 50 13.86 13.42 -10.22
N THR A 51 14.59 14.21 -9.42
CA THR A 51 15.35 15.38 -9.88
C THR A 51 16.76 15.05 -10.40
N GLY A 52 17.14 13.76 -10.41
CA GLY A 52 18.47 13.32 -10.82
C GLY A 52 19.50 13.33 -9.69
N LYS A 53 19.08 13.18 -8.41
CA LYS A 53 19.98 13.11 -7.25
C LYS A 53 21.05 12.02 -7.38
N THR A 54 20.66 10.80 -7.78
CA THR A 54 21.60 9.68 -7.88
C THR A 54 22.75 9.99 -8.81
N ALA A 55 22.48 10.57 -9.99
CA ALA A 55 23.54 10.99 -10.92
C ALA A 55 24.37 12.15 -10.36
N SER A 56 23.79 13.03 -9.50
CA SER A 56 24.51 14.15 -8.88
C SER A 56 25.68 13.69 -8.00
N PHE A 57 25.54 12.55 -7.31
CA PHE A 57 26.66 11.97 -6.53
C PHE A 57 27.30 10.78 -7.22
N GLY A 58 26.58 10.03 -8.04
CA GLY A 58 27.09 8.86 -8.74
C GLY A 58 28.18 9.21 -9.76
N ILE A 59 27.98 10.27 -10.55
CA ILE A 59 28.98 10.75 -11.51
C ILE A 59 30.31 11.14 -10.83
N PRO A 60 30.35 12.02 -9.80
CA PRO A 60 31.58 12.32 -9.09
C PRO A 60 32.23 11.13 -8.39
N ILE A 61 31.44 10.21 -7.80
CA ILE A 61 31.95 8.98 -7.20
C ILE A 61 32.72 8.16 -8.25
N VAL A 62 32.07 7.86 -9.37
CA VAL A 62 32.67 7.07 -10.43
C VAL A 62 33.87 7.76 -11.00
N GLU A 63 33.86 9.11 -11.16
CA GLU A 63 34.97 9.87 -11.65
C GLU A 63 36.21 9.79 -10.75
N LYS A 64 36.05 9.88 -9.45
CA LYS A 64 37.13 9.94 -8.46
C LYS A 64 37.71 8.60 -8.06
N VAL A 65 36.94 7.51 -8.21
CA VAL A 65 37.34 6.18 -7.78
C VAL A 65 38.45 5.61 -8.67
N ASN A 66 39.51 5.10 -8.03
CA ASN A 66 40.57 4.34 -8.70
C ASN A 66 40.12 2.89 -8.90
N LYS A 67 39.89 2.49 -10.14
CA LYS A 67 39.42 1.14 -10.53
C LYS A 67 40.45 0.04 -10.22
N ASP A 68 41.72 0.36 -10.22
CA ASP A 68 42.80 -0.63 -10.01
C ASP A 68 42.98 -0.99 -8.55
N SER A 69 42.41 -0.20 -7.64
CA SER A 69 42.38 -0.49 -6.21
C SER A 69 41.27 -1.50 -5.87
N LYS A 70 41.61 -2.58 -5.18
CA LYS A 70 40.67 -3.58 -4.69
C LYS A 70 40.04 -3.21 -3.35
N THR A 71 40.04 -1.94 -2.98
CA THR A 71 39.48 -1.45 -1.71
C THR A 71 38.24 -0.60 -1.94
N THR A 72 37.33 -0.59 -0.96
CA THR A 72 36.16 0.26 -0.99
C THR A 72 36.56 1.72 -0.76
N GLN A 73 36.21 2.60 -1.67
CA GLN A 73 36.57 4.02 -1.69
C GLN A 73 35.38 4.95 -1.54
N ALA A 74 34.18 4.46 -1.86
CA ALA A 74 32.96 5.21 -1.65
C ALA A 74 31.88 4.35 -1.00
N MET A 75 31.08 4.97 -0.13
CA MET A 75 29.95 4.36 0.53
C MET A 75 28.74 5.26 0.40
N VAL A 76 27.61 4.68 -0.03
CA VAL A 76 26.30 5.33 -0.08
C VAL A 76 25.36 4.59 0.86
N LEU A 77 24.72 5.30 1.77
CA LEU A 77 23.65 4.74 2.61
C LEU A 77 22.29 5.17 2.09
N CYS A 78 21.37 4.21 2.07
CA CYS A 78 19.98 4.39 1.65
C CYS A 78 19.03 3.83 2.72
N PRO A 79 17.82 4.39 2.91
CA PRO A 79 16.86 3.96 3.93
C PRO A 79 16.32 2.55 3.68
N THR A 80 16.13 2.17 2.41
CA THR A 80 15.50 0.91 2.03
C THR A 80 16.41 0.04 1.17
N ARG A 81 16.10 -1.25 1.15
CA ARG A 81 16.82 -2.24 0.34
C ARG A 81 16.62 -1.98 -1.15
N GLU A 82 15.37 -1.68 -1.49
CA GLU A 82 14.93 -1.40 -2.86
C GLU A 82 15.70 -0.21 -3.43
N LEU A 83 15.77 0.90 -2.67
CA LEU A 83 16.55 2.07 -3.08
C LEU A 83 18.05 1.76 -3.16
N SER A 84 18.61 0.95 -2.25
CA SER A 84 20.03 0.59 -2.32
C SER A 84 20.36 -0.24 -3.56
N ILE A 85 19.46 -1.07 -4.05
CA ILE A 85 19.60 -1.83 -5.29
C ILE A 85 19.56 -0.86 -6.47
N GLN A 86 18.54 0.01 -6.52
CA GLN A 86 18.34 0.97 -7.60
C GLN A 86 19.55 1.92 -7.74
N VAL A 87 19.99 2.51 -6.64
CA VAL A 87 21.16 3.40 -6.61
C VAL A 87 22.43 2.66 -7.06
N ALA A 88 22.61 1.40 -6.61
CA ALA A 88 23.75 0.60 -7.04
C ALA A 88 23.70 0.27 -8.54
N GLU A 89 22.54 -0.03 -9.10
CA GLU A 89 22.35 -0.26 -10.53
C GLU A 89 22.62 0.99 -11.35
N GLU A 90 22.12 2.15 -10.90
CA GLU A 90 22.34 3.44 -11.58
C GLU A 90 23.82 3.82 -11.58
N ILE A 91 24.51 3.71 -10.42
CA ILE A 91 25.95 3.94 -10.35
C ILE A 91 26.72 2.90 -11.19
N SER A 92 26.28 1.65 -11.25
CA SER A 92 26.89 0.62 -12.09
C SER A 92 26.80 0.95 -13.58
N LYS A 93 25.66 1.50 -14.04
CA LYS A 93 25.50 2.00 -15.40
C LYS A 93 26.48 3.14 -15.70
N LEU A 94 26.62 4.11 -14.80
CA LEU A 94 27.59 5.19 -14.90
C LEU A 94 29.04 4.67 -14.93
N ALA A 95 29.32 3.59 -14.19
CA ALA A 95 30.63 2.96 -14.07
C ALA A 95 31.01 2.02 -15.23
N LYS A 96 30.08 1.72 -16.13
CA LYS A 96 30.17 0.69 -17.18
C LYS A 96 31.49 0.73 -17.98
N TYR A 97 31.89 1.89 -18.44
CA TYR A 97 33.07 2.05 -19.26
C TYR A 97 34.36 2.31 -18.47
N LYS A 98 34.22 2.74 -17.21
CA LYS A 98 35.37 3.00 -16.33
C LYS A 98 35.84 1.73 -15.60
N GLY A 99 34.99 0.68 -15.55
CA GLY A 99 35.37 -0.59 -14.93
C GLY A 99 35.37 -0.56 -13.40
N VAL A 100 34.60 0.32 -12.79
CA VAL A 100 34.40 0.40 -11.33
C VAL A 100 33.32 -0.60 -10.91
N THR A 101 33.60 -1.38 -9.86
CA THR A 101 32.67 -2.37 -9.33
C THR A 101 31.83 -1.76 -8.20
N VAL A 102 30.52 -1.87 -8.33
CA VAL A 102 29.51 -1.40 -7.37
C VAL A 102 28.74 -2.58 -6.81
N VAL A 103 28.56 -2.64 -5.49
CA VAL A 103 27.82 -3.75 -4.85
C VAL A 103 26.78 -3.21 -3.87
N PRO A 104 25.51 -3.64 -3.99
CA PRO A 104 24.49 -3.34 -3.00
C PRO A 104 24.62 -4.27 -1.77
N ILE A 105 24.53 -3.68 -0.56
CA ILE A 105 24.62 -4.36 0.73
C ILE A 105 23.38 -4.09 1.56
N TYR A 106 22.48 -5.09 1.68
CA TYR A 106 21.23 -4.94 2.39
C TYR A 106 20.80 -6.22 3.10
N GLY A 107 19.89 -6.11 4.08
CA GLY A 107 19.38 -7.22 4.86
C GLY A 107 18.38 -8.09 4.10
N GLY A 108 18.02 -9.26 4.66
CA GLY A 108 16.96 -10.14 4.13
C GLY A 108 17.40 -11.14 3.07
N GLN A 109 18.67 -11.13 2.66
CA GLN A 109 19.28 -12.17 1.84
C GLN A 109 20.48 -12.80 2.53
N PRO A 110 20.94 -13.99 2.09
CA PRO A 110 22.12 -14.65 2.64
C PRO A 110 23.35 -13.74 2.54
N ILE A 111 24.03 -13.53 3.68
CA ILE A 111 25.18 -12.60 3.79
C ILE A 111 26.39 -13.11 2.99
N GLU A 112 26.51 -14.42 2.79
CA GLU A 112 27.64 -15.09 2.13
C GLU A 112 27.85 -14.60 0.70
N ARG A 113 26.78 -14.24 0.01
CA ARG A 113 26.87 -13.68 -1.36
C ARG A 113 27.56 -12.32 -1.33
N GLN A 114 27.18 -11.46 -0.39
CA GLN A 114 27.77 -10.12 -0.22
C GLN A 114 29.24 -10.24 0.25
N ILE A 115 29.55 -11.16 1.16
CA ILE A 115 30.92 -11.44 1.60
C ILE A 115 31.82 -11.84 0.42
N ARG A 116 31.32 -12.71 -0.48
CA ARG A 116 32.06 -13.12 -1.68
C ARG A 116 32.34 -11.94 -2.60
N SER A 117 31.33 -11.10 -2.86
CA SER A 117 31.49 -9.91 -3.70
C SER A 117 32.54 -8.94 -3.10
N LEU A 118 32.45 -8.66 -1.79
CA LEU A 118 33.42 -7.79 -1.11
C LEU A 118 34.85 -8.33 -1.16
N LYS A 119 35.03 -9.66 -1.04
CA LYS A 119 36.36 -10.30 -1.13
C LYS A 119 36.99 -10.21 -2.54
N MET A 120 36.19 -10.12 -3.59
CA MET A 120 36.70 -9.92 -4.96
C MET A 120 37.29 -8.54 -5.21
N GLY A 121 37.00 -7.59 -4.31
CA GLY A 121 37.42 -6.19 -4.43
C GLY A 121 36.32 -5.34 -5.05
N VAL A 122 35.76 -4.44 -4.24
CA VAL A 122 34.66 -3.56 -4.61
C VAL A 122 35.04 -2.12 -4.28
N GLN A 123 34.90 -1.22 -5.22
CA GLN A 123 35.27 0.18 -5.04
C GLN A 123 34.12 1.01 -4.46
N VAL A 124 32.86 0.69 -4.78
CA VAL A 124 31.68 1.41 -4.31
C VAL A 124 30.71 0.46 -3.63
N VAL A 125 30.32 0.79 -2.42
CA VAL A 125 29.28 0.06 -1.66
C VAL A 125 28.06 0.97 -1.51
N VAL A 126 26.89 0.43 -1.86
CA VAL A 126 25.60 1.08 -1.60
C VAL A 126 24.82 0.19 -0.63
N GLY A 127 24.36 0.72 0.51
CA GLY A 127 23.77 -0.19 1.49
C GLY A 127 22.79 0.42 2.45
N THR A 128 22.06 -0.48 3.16
CA THR A 128 21.21 -0.09 4.29
C THR A 128 22.00 -0.15 5.59
N PRO A 129 21.77 0.79 6.54
CA PRO A 129 22.62 0.96 7.74
C PRO A 129 22.89 -0.35 8.52
N GLY A 130 21.86 -1.08 8.89
CA GLY A 130 22.00 -2.29 9.71
C GLY A 130 22.87 -3.39 9.09
N ARG A 131 22.79 -3.62 7.77
CA ARG A 131 23.61 -4.63 7.08
C ARG A 131 25.05 -4.14 6.87
N VAL A 132 25.24 -2.86 6.65
CA VAL A 132 26.58 -2.24 6.57
C VAL A 132 27.31 -2.41 7.91
N ILE A 133 26.64 -2.12 9.03
CA ILE A 133 27.20 -2.35 10.38
C ILE A 133 27.57 -3.83 10.58
N ASP A 134 26.74 -4.78 10.16
CA ASP A 134 27.01 -6.21 10.29
C ASP A 134 28.29 -6.60 9.53
N HIS A 135 28.48 -6.09 8.30
CA HIS A 135 29.71 -6.31 7.54
C HIS A 135 30.94 -5.66 8.16
N ILE A 136 30.84 -4.44 8.70
CA ILE A 136 31.94 -3.75 9.40
C ILE A 136 32.34 -4.54 10.64
N LYS A 137 31.38 -4.92 11.51
CA LYS A 137 31.63 -5.72 12.72
C LYS A 137 32.28 -7.07 12.41
N ARG A 138 31.90 -7.70 11.28
CA ARG A 138 32.49 -8.96 10.80
C ARG A 138 33.84 -8.75 10.10
N LYS A 139 34.30 -7.51 9.96
CA LYS A 139 35.53 -7.15 9.22
C LYS A 139 35.54 -7.63 7.76
N THR A 140 34.35 -7.83 7.17
CA THR A 140 34.19 -8.21 5.77
C THR A 140 34.08 -7.01 4.85
N LEU A 141 33.69 -5.85 5.37
CA LEU A 141 33.79 -4.53 4.73
C LEU A 141 34.87 -3.74 5.48
N LYS A 142 35.91 -3.35 4.76
CA LYS A 142 37.01 -2.50 5.24
C LYS A 142 36.69 -1.05 4.92
N THR A 143 36.76 -0.18 5.92
CA THR A 143 36.33 1.22 5.81
C THR A 143 37.50 2.20 5.69
N GLU A 144 38.75 1.74 5.90
CA GLU A 144 39.94 2.60 6.04
C GLU A 144 40.27 3.42 4.79
N ASN A 145 39.80 3.01 3.62
CA ASN A 145 40.06 3.68 2.33
C ASN A 145 38.85 4.44 1.78
N ILE A 146 37.77 4.59 2.57
CA ILE A 146 36.59 5.33 2.12
C ILE A 146 36.89 6.83 2.13
N LYS A 147 36.85 7.43 0.94
CA LYS A 147 37.10 8.85 0.70
C LYS A 147 35.82 9.64 0.47
N THR A 148 34.73 8.97 0.07
CA THR A 148 33.42 9.61 -0.18
C THR A 148 32.33 8.84 0.56
N PHE A 149 31.56 9.57 1.36
CA PHE A 149 30.42 9.04 2.10
C PHE A 149 29.18 9.85 1.74
N VAL A 150 28.10 9.15 1.35
CA VAL A 150 26.84 9.77 0.94
C VAL A 150 25.70 9.19 1.77
N LEU A 151 24.83 10.09 2.27
CA LEU A 151 23.51 9.73 2.78
C LEU A 151 22.47 10.15 1.73
N ASP A 152 21.74 9.20 1.17
CA ASP A 152 20.63 9.48 0.26
C ASP A 152 19.29 9.24 0.97
N GLU A 153 18.37 10.19 0.83
CA GLU A 153 17.11 10.26 1.60
C GLU A 153 17.38 10.25 3.12
N ALA A 154 18.19 11.20 3.59
CA ALA A 154 18.59 11.28 5.00
C ALA A 154 17.41 11.49 5.94
N ASP A 155 16.43 12.32 5.56
CA ASP A 155 15.15 12.52 6.24
C ASP A 155 14.44 11.20 6.49
N GLU A 156 14.30 10.39 5.47
CA GLU A 156 13.67 9.08 5.54
C GLU A 156 14.41 8.12 6.49
N MET A 157 15.74 8.17 6.48
CA MET A 157 16.54 7.33 7.40
C MET A 157 16.35 7.76 8.86
N PHE A 158 16.19 9.04 9.12
CA PHE A 158 15.97 9.57 10.48
C PHE A 158 14.56 9.20 10.97
N ASP A 159 13.53 9.37 10.14
CA ASP A 159 12.17 8.93 10.42
C ASP A 159 12.06 7.43 10.73
N MET A 160 12.90 6.61 10.08
CA MET A 160 12.99 5.17 10.33
C MET A 160 13.81 4.82 11.57
N GLY A 161 14.38 5.81 12.29
CA GLY A 161 15.18 5.61 13.50
C GLY A 161 16.60 5.11 13.25
N PHE A 162 17.14 5.26 12.03
CA PHE A 162 18.50 4.82 11.70
C PHE A 162 19.61 5.80 12.13
N ARG A 163 19.25 6.91 12.76
CA ARG A 163 20.21 7.94 13.16
C ARG A 163 21.40 7.37 13.94
N GLU A 164 21.14 6.61 15.01
CA GLU A 164 22.20 5.99 15.82
C GLU A 164 23.06 5.01 15.02
N ASP A 165 22.46 4.30 14.07
CA ASP A 165 23.20 3.36 13.22
C ASP A 165 24.09 4.11 12.21
N ILE A 166 23.63 5.24 11.68
CA ILE A 166 24.45 6.12 10.83
C ILE A 166 25.63 6.69 11.63
N GLU A 167 25.39 7.17 12.86
CA GLU A 167 26.45 7.66 13.76
C GLU A 167 27.51 6.59 14.02
N LYS A 168 27.09 5.34 14.29
CA LYS A 168 28.02 4.21 14.44
C LYS A 168 28.85 3.95 13.19
N ILE A 169 28.22 4.00 11.99
CA ILE A 169 28.92 3.81 10.72
C ILE A 169 29.95 4.91 10.52
N ILE A 170 29.57 6.17 10.71
CA ILE A 170 30.46 7.34 10.57
C ILE A 170 31.68 7.19 11.51
N GLY A 171 31.48 6.66 12.73
CA GLY A 171 32.56 6.39 13.69
C GLY A 171 33.58 5.35 13.22
N PHE A 172 33.28 4.52 12.21
CA PHE A 172 34.22 3.57 11.59
C PHE A 172 34.89 4.09 10.33
N LEU A 173 34.47 5.28 9.82
CA LEU A 173 35.05 5.86 8.61
C LEU A 173 36.28 6.73 8.94
N PRO A 174 37.19 6.92 7.97
CA PRO A 174 38.28 7.88 8.11
C PRO A 174 37.77 9.30 8.41
N TYR A 175 38.54 10.06 9.19
CA TYR A 175 38.22 11.45 9.47
C TYR A 175 38.28 12.30 8.20
N GLU A 176 39.35 12.14 7.42
CA GLU A 176 39.55 12.80 6.11
C GLU A 176 38.71 12.11 5.04
N ARG A 177 37.51 12.58 4.84
CA ARG A 177 36.59 12.12 3.80
C ARG A 177 35.68 13.25 3.35
N GLN A 178 35.17 13.15 2.15
CA GLN A 178 34.05 13.96 1.70
C GLN A 178 32.76 13.36 2.21
N THR A 179 31.90 14.17 2.81
CA THR A 179 30.60 13.76 3.34
C THR A 179 29.48 14.55 2.65
N THR A 180 28.51 13.86 2.07
CA THR A 180 27.44 14.48 1.30
C THR A 180 26.10 13.96 1.75
N PHE A 181 25.16 14.85 2.05
CA PHE A 181 23.80 14.50 2.43
C PHE A 181 22.82 14.95 1.36
N PHE A 182 21.94 14.05 0.93
CA PHE A 182 20.79 14.38 0.11
C PHE A 182 19.50 14.09 0.89
N SER A 183 18.59 15.06 0.87
CA SER A 183 17.29 14.98 1.56
C SER A 183 16.24 15.72 0.76
N ALA A 184 14.97 15.33 0.89
CA ALA A 184 13.85 16.10 0.38
C ALA A 184 13.51 17.26 1.31
N THR A 185 13.73 17.08 2.61
CA THR A 185 13.47 18.08 3.66
C THR A 185 14.78 18.54 4.32
N MET A 186 14.76 19.73 4.92
CA MET A 186 15.88 20.32 5.67
C MET A 186 15.38 20.78 7.02
N ASP A 187 14.97 19.81 7.82
CA ASP A 187 14.60 20.09 9.20
C ASP A 187 15.83 20.40 10.09
N GLN A 188 15.57 20.86 11.30
CA GLN A 188 16.63 21.21 12.24
C GLN A 188 17.49 19.99 12.61
N GLU A 189 16.89 18.80 12.65
CA GLU A 189 17.60 17.58 13.02
C GLU A 189 18.66 17.19 11.99
N ILE A 190 18.36 17.30 10.69
CA ILE A 190 19.32 17.08 9.60
C ILE A 190 20.40 18.13 9.62
N MET A 191 20.06 19.40 9.85
CA MET A 191 21.04 20.47 9.90
C MET A 191 21.99 20.31 11.10
N ASP A 192 21.49 19.95 12.28
CA ASP A 192 22.29 19.68 13.47
C ASP A 192 23.21 18.47 13.28
N PHE A 193 22.73 17.46 12.55
CA PHE A 193 23.53 16.27 12.20
C PHE A 193 24.63 16.64 11.21
N ALA A 194 24.33 17.41 10.18
CA ALA A 194 25.30 17.89 9.21
C ALA A 194 26.40 18.72 9.88
N ALA A 195 26.05 19.63 10.79
CA ALA A 195 27.01 20.45 11.51
C ALA A 195 28.02 19.64 12.37
N ARG A 196 27.68 18.40 12.76
CA ARG A 196 28.60 17.52 13.51
C ARG A 196 29.55 16.71 12.64
N TYR A 197 29.10 16.33 11.44
CA TYR A 197 29.79 15.30 10.64
C TYR A 197 30.31 15.80 9.28
N GLN A 198 30.04 17.06 8.94
CA GLN A 198 30.51 17.71 7.72
C GLN A 198 31.40 18.92 8.06
N SER A 199 32.32 19.24 7.15
CA SER A 199 33.18 20.39 7.25
C SER A 199 32.75 21.48 6.25
N GLU A 200 32.22 22.60 6.77
CA GLU A 200 31.78 23.75 5.95
C GLU A 200 30.93 23.34 4.72
N PRO A 201 29.85 22.58 4.92
CA PRO A 201 29.12 22.03 3.80
C PRO A 201 28.46 23.10 2.95
N ARG A 202 28.56 22.95 1.64
CA ARG A 202 27.81 23.80 0.71
C ARG A 202 26.35 23.40 0.66
N LEU A 203 25.48 24.32 1.05
CA LEU A 203 24.04 24.11 1.01
C LEU A 203 23.51 24.38 -0.40
N ILE A 204 23.04 23.32 -1.07
CA ILE A 204 22.45 23.39 -2.40
C ILE A 204 20.93 23.15 -2.27
N LYS A 205 20.18 24.22 -2.44
CA LYS A 205 18.70 24.15 -2.42
C LYS A 205 18.19 24.27 -3.85
N VAL A 206 17.75 23.15 -4.39
CA VAL A 206 16.95 23.17 -5.60
C VAL A 206 15.48 23.15 -5.17
N VAL A 207 15.03 24.33 -4.76
CA VAL A 207 13.60 24.55 -4.60
C VAL A 207 13.07 24.81 -6.01
N PRO A 208 12.19 23.98 -6.57
CA PRO A 208 11.48 24.38 -7.78
C PRO A 208 10.83 25.74 -7.53
N LYS A 209 10.90 26.67 -8.48
CA LYS A 209 10.27 28.02 -8.38
C LYS A 209 8.77 27.93 -8.05
N GLU A 210 8.18 26.80 -8.34
CA GLU A 210 6.92 26.27 -7.80
C GLU A 210 7.25 24.88 -7.28
N LEU A 211 6.68 24.43 -6.16
CA LEU A 211 6.57 23.01 -5.86
C LEU A 211 5.86 22.42 -7.09
N THR A 212 6.65 22.05 -8.11
CA THR A 212 6.15 21.29 -9.24
C THR A 212 5.81 19.92 -8.67
N VAL A 213 4.68 19.89 -7.97
CA VAL A 213 3.92 18.67 -7.90
C VAL A 213 3.82 18.26 -9.38
N PRO A 214 4.34 17.09 -9.78
CA PRO A 214 4.21 16.62 -11.15
C PRO A 214 2.81 16.93 -11.61
N LYS A 215 2.54 17.01 -12.92
CA LYS A 215 1.19 17.25 -13.48
C LYS A 215 0.21 16.18 -13.00
N VAL A 216 0.07 16.07 -11.67
CA VAL A 216 -0.82 15.12 -10.99
C VAL A 216 -2.16 15.81 -10.81
N THR A 217 -3.16 15.29 -11.44
CA THR A 217 -4.55 15.68 -11.19
C THR A 217 -4.95 15.15 -9.80
N GLN A 218 -5.24 16.07 -8.86
CA GLN A 218 -5.53 15.73 -7.47
C GLN A 218 -6.97 16.06 -7.12
N TYR A 219 -7.67 15.07 -6.53
CA TYR A 219 -9.02 15.29 -5.99
C TYR A 219 -9.31 14.33 -4.84
N TYR A 220 -10.38 14.61 -4.09
CA TYR A 220 -10.74 13.78 -2.96
C TYR A 220 -12.23 13.44 -2.94
N PHE A 221 -12.54 12.29 -2.32
CA PHE A 221 -13.89 11.88 -1.97
C PHE A 221 -14.11 11.98 -0.47
N ALA A 222 -15.17 12.68 -0.06
CA ALA A 222 -15.57 12.75 1.34
C ALA A 222 -16.48 11.58 1.66
N LEU A 223 -15.97 10.56 2.40
CA LEU A 223 -16.71 9.31 2.63
C LEU A 223 -16.47 8.71 4.03
N LYS A 224 -17.37 7.82 4.43
CA LYS A 224 -17.26 7.06 5.67
C LYS A 224 -16.37 5.82 5.44
N HIS A 225 -15.73 5.34 6.51
CA HIS A 225 -14.79 4.21 6.43
C HIS A 225 -15.40 2.96 5.78
N ASN A 226 -16.64 2.62 6.11
CA ASN A 226 -17.34 1.44 5.57
C ASN A 226 -17.67 1.52 4.07
N MET A 227 -17.53 2.68 3.45
CA MET A 227 -17.78 2.89 2.03
C MET A 227 -16.50 2.83 1.18
N LYS A 228 -15.32 2.90 1.82
CA LYS A 228 -14.04 3.04 1.12
C LYS A 228 -13.77 1.94 0.09
N LEU A 229 -13.98 0.66 0.45
CA LEU A 229 -13.73 -0.47 -0.46
C LEU A 229 -14.68 -0.46 -1.66
N GLU A 230 -15.96 -0.14 -1.43
CA GLU A 230 -16.95 -0.07 -2.50
C GLU A 230 -16.64 1.06 -3.48
N ILE A 231 -16.34 2.26 -2.96
CA ILE A 231 -15.98 3.40 -3.79
C ILE A 231 -14.66 3.16 -4.52
N LEU A 232 -13.68 2.50 -3.88
CA LEU A 232 -12.44 2.09 -4.53
C LEU A 232 -12.73 1.20 -5.75
N SER A 233 -13.55 0.16 -5.59
CA SER A 233 -13.94 -0.73 -6.69
C SER A 233 -14.58 0.05 -7.84
N ARG A 234 -15.52 0.94 -7.54
CA ARG A 234 -16.17 1.78 -8.57
C ARG A 234 -15.20 2.69 -9.31
N ILE A 235 -14.23 3.27 -8.60
CA ILE A 235 -13.19 4.11 -9.20
C ILE A 235 -12.33 3.29 -10.16
N LEU A 236 -11.90 2.11 -9.72
CA LEU A 236 -11.09 1.20 -10.54
C LEU A 236 -11.84 0.79 -11.81
N ASP A 237 -13.13 0.45 -11.69
CA ASP A 237 -13.95 0.05 -12.84
C ASP A 237 -14.21 1.21 -13.81
N VAL A 238 -14.46 2.43 -13.28
CA VAL A 238 -14.72 3.62 -14.12
C VAL A 238 -13.44 4.09 -14.81
N GLN A 239 -12.31 4.16 -14.09
CA GLN A 239 -11.08 4.73 -14.65
C GLN A 239 -10.23 3.71 -15.41
N ASN A 240 -10.34 2.43 -15.07
CA ASN A 240 -9.58 1.33 -15.65
C ASN A 240 -8.06 1.62 -15.77
N PRO A 241 -7.39 1.99 -14.68
CA PRO A 241 -5.97 2.30 -14.72
C PRO A 241 -5.16 1.02 -15.02
N LYS A 242 -4.05 1.15 -15.76
CA LYS A 242 -3.14 0.02 -16.03
C LYS A 242 -2.44 -0.41 -14.75
N LEU A 243 -1.91 0.56 -13.99
CA LEU A 243 -1.23 0.30 -12.73
C LEU A 243 -1.71 1.28 -11.65
N THR A 244 -2.05 0.73 -10.49
CA THR A 244 -2.54 1.50 -9.34
C THR A 244 -1.72 1.17 -8.09
N VAL A 245 -1.36 2.20 -7.33
CA VAL A 245 -0.83 2.04 -5.97
C VAL A 245 -1.85 2.58 -4.97
N VAL A 246 -2.22 1.75 -4.00
CA VAL A 246 -3.17 2.09 -2.93
C VAL A 246 -2.44 2.15 -1.59
N PHE A 247 -2.42 3.31 -0.96
CA PHE A 247 -1.75 3.53 0.31
C PHE A 247 -2.66 3.34 1.51
N CYS A 248 -2.23 2.52 2.47
CA CYS A 248 -2.87 2.26 3.75
C CYS A 248 -1.91 2.57 4.91
N ASN A 249 -2.43 3.05 6.04
CA ASN A 249 -1.60 3.40 7.18
C ASN A 249 -1.13 2.20 8.01
N THR A 250 -1.78 1.03 7.89
CA THR A 250 -1.46 -0.15 8.71
C THR A 250 -1.32 -1.42 7.88
N LYS A 251 -0.43 -2.33 8.30
CA LYS A 251 -0.23 -3.66 7.70
C LYS A 251 -1.55 -4.45 7.61
N LYS A 252 -2.32 -4.45 8.71
CA LYS A 252 -3.62 -5.14 8.75
C LYS A 252 -4.58 -4.61 7.68
N MET A 253 -4.61 -3.28 7.49
CA MET A 253 -5.46 -2.68 6.45
C MET A 253 -5.00 -3.09 5.05
N VAL A 254 -3.68 -3.24 4.83
CA VAL A 254 -3.14 -3.77 3.57
C VAL A 254 -3.67 -5.17 3.31
N ASP A 255 -3.59 -6.07 4.31
CA ASP A 255 -4.07 -7.45 4.18
C ASP A 255 -5.59 -7.51 3.94
N ASP A 256 -6.36 -6.79 4.76
CA ASP A 256 -7.83 -6.76 4.68
C ASP A 256 -8.30 -6.19 3.33
N LEU A 257 -7.67 -5.11 2.86
CA LEU A 257 -8.00 -4.47 1.58
C LEU A 257 -7.60 -5.34 0.40
N THR A 258 -6.41 -5.93 0.42
CA THR A 258 -5.95 -6.86 -0.63
C THR A 258 -6.91 -8.04 -0.77
N ALA A 259 -7.27 -8.69 0.34
CA ALA A 259 -8.25 -9.78 0.33
C ALA A 259 -9.63 -9.32 -0.18
N GLY A 260 -10.06 -8.12 0.21
CA GLY A 260 -11.31 -7.52 -0.26
C GLY A 260 -11.33 -7.24 -1.77
N LEU A 261 -10.23 -6.77 -2.35
CA LEU A 261 -10.08 -6.56 -3.79
C LEU A 261 -10.01 -7.89 -4.55
N GLN A 262 -9.21 -8.84 -4.07
CA GLN A 262 -9.10 -10.19 -4.68
C GLN A 262 -10.44 -10.93 -4.68
N SER A 263 -11.23 -10.82 -3.61
CA SER A 263 -12.57 -11.43 -3.54
C SER A 263 -13.57 -10.84 -4.54
N ARG A 264 -13.28 -9.64 -5.05
CA ARG A 264 -14.06 -8.96 -6.10
C ARG A 264 -13.51 -9.18 -7.51
N GLY A 265 -12.44 -9.98 -7.66
CA GLY A 265 -11.83 -10.35 -8.93
C GLY A 265 -10.72 -9.43 -9.43
N TYR A 266 -10.24 -8.47 -8.60
CA TYR A 266 -9.11 -7.61 -8.97
C TYR A 266 -7.78 -8.34 -8.78
N PHE A 267 -6.84 -8.11 -9.68
CA PHE A 267 -5.46 -8.59 -9.57
C PHE A 267 -4.67 -7.66 -8.64
N ALA A 268 -4.80 -7.87 -7.34
CA ALA A 268 -4.17 -7.06 -6.30
C ALA A 268 -3.22 -7.89 -5.45
N ASP A 269 -2.13 -7.28 -4.97
CA ASP A 269 -1.22 -7.89 -3.99
C ASP A 269 -0.80 -6.86 -2.94
N GLY A 270 -0.50 -7.34 -1.72
CA GLY A 270 -0.18 -6.50 -0.58
C GLY A 270 1.33 -6.38 -0.35
N LEU A 271 1.81 -5.19 0.04
CA LEU A 271 3.20 -4.92 0.37
C LEU A 271 3.34 -4.20 1.71
N HIS A 272 3.87 -4.89 2.73
CA HIS A 272 4.08 -4.33 4.07
C HIS A 272 5.30 -4.95 4.76
N GLY A 273 5.70 -4.38 5.91
CA GLY A 273 6.95 -4.73 6.59
C GLY A 273 7.04 -6.15 7.15
N ASP A 274 5.92 -6.86 7.33
CA ASP A 274 5.94 -8.25 7.87
C ASP A 274 6.21 -9.30 6.79
N LEU A 275 6.19 -8.93 5.52
CA LEU A 275 6.53 -9.84 4.42
C LEU A 275 8.02 -10.18 4.44
N LYS A 276 8.35 -11.45 4.21
CA LYS A 276 9.72 -11.87 3.97
C LYS A 276 10.25 -11.26 2.67
N GLN A 277 11.57 -11.02 2.58
CA GLN A 277 12.15 -10.35 1.40
C GLN A 277 11.81 -11.05 0.09
N ILE A 278 11.88 -12.38 0.05
CA ILE A 278 11.52 -13.16 -1.15
C ILE A 278 10.07 -12.89 -1.60
N GLN A 279 9.14 -12.71 -0.63
CA GLN A 279 7.74 -12.40 -0.93
C GLN A 279 7.61 -10.97 -1.47
N ARG A 280 8.33 -9.99 -0.86
CA ARG A 280 8.36 -8.59 -1.34
C ARG A 280 8.88 -8.52 -2.77
N ASP A 281 10.01 -9.18 -3.05
CA ASP A 281 10.61 -9.26 -4.39
C ASP A 281 9.63 -9.90 -5.39
N GLY A 282 8.91 -10.95 -4.95
CA GLY A 282 7.87 -11.60 -5.74
C GLY A 282 6.71 -10.66 -6.09
N VAL A 283 6.18 -9.92 -5.11
CA VAL A 283 5.09 -8.93 -5.32
C VAL A 283 5.56 -7.82 -6.26
N MET A 284 6.75 -7.26 -6.02
CA MET A 284 7.29 -6.20 -6.86
C MET A 284 7.53 -6.64 -8.31
N ASN A 285 8.02 -7.87 -8.51
CA ASN A 285 8.21 -8.41 -9.86
C ASN A 285 6.86 -8.62 -10.58
N LYS A 286 5.82 -9.11 -9.88
CA LYS A 286 4.48 -9.22 -10.45
C LYS A 286 3.94 -7.86 -10.87
N PHE A 287 4.14 -6.82 -10.05
CA PHE A 287 3.67 -5.47 -10.34
C PHE A 287 4.42 -4.84 -11.50
N ARG A 288 5.77 -4.95 -11.55
CA ARG A 288 6.58 -4.46 -12.69
C ARG A 288 6.22 -5.15 -14.02
N ASN A 289 5.89 -6.44 -13.97
CA ASN A 289 5.52 -7.21 -15.15
C ASN A 289 4.01 -7.13 -15.46
N SER A 290 3.27 -6.22 -14.81
CA SER A 290 1.81 -6.07 -14.97
C SER A 290 1.03 -7.39 -14.82
N THR A 291 1.53 -8.32 -13.98
CA THR A 291 0.82 -9.55 -13.61
C THR A 291 -0.24 -9.25 -12.54
N ILE A 292 -0.04 -8.19 -11.76
CA ILE A 292 -1.03 -7.57 -10.89
C ILE A 292 -1.15 -6.09 -11.27
N ASP A 293 -2.36 -5.57 -11.22
CA ASP A 293 -2.67 -4.20 -11.62
C ASP A 293 -2.70 -3.25 -10.41
N ILE A 294 -2.88 -3.82 -9.21
CA ILE A 294 -3.08 -3.06 -7.98
C ILE A 294 -2.07 -3.50 -6.92
N LEU A 295 -1.26 -2.55 -6.47
CA LEU A 295 -0.37 -2.73 -5.34
C LEU A 295 -0.94 -2.01 -4.12
N VAL A 296 -1.28 -2.74 -3.06
CA VAL A 296 -1.73 -2.17 -1.78
C VAL A 296 -0.55 -2.12 -0.84
N ALA A 297 -0.16 -0.94 -0.34
CA ALA A 297 1.07 -0.82 0.42
C ALA A 297 0.97 0.14 1.62
N THR A 298 1.84 -0.07 2.62
CA THR A 298 2.13 0.95 3.65
C THR A 298 3.22 1.91 3.15
N ASP A 299 3.28 3.12 3.70
CA ASP A 299 4.30 4.13 3.34
C ASP A 299 5.72 3.57 3.37
N VAL A 300 6.09 2.94 4.49
CA VAL A 300 7.43 2.36 4.68
C VAL A 300 7.76 1.28 3.63
N ALA A 301 6.78 0.47 3.27
CA ALA A 301 7.00 -0.60 2.31
C ALA A 301 7.01 -0.11 0.86
N ALA A 302 6.29 0.98 0.58
CA ALA A 302 6.23 1.62 -0.73
C ALA A 302 7.39 2.58 -1.01
N ARG A 303 8.24 2.85 0.01
CA ARG A 303 9.48 3.63 -0.19
C ARG A 303 10.44 2.89 -1.11
N GLY A 304 11.05 3.60 -2.02
CA GLY A 304 11.99 3.01 -2.99
C GLY A 304 11.31 2.13 -4.05
N ILE A 305 9.99 2.13 -4.15
CA ILE A 305 9.30 1.50 -5.29
C ILE A 305 9.66 2.30 -6.53
N ASP A 306 10.49 1.69 -7.39
CA ASP A 306 10.77 2.15 -8.73
C ASP A 306 9.84 1.41 -9.69
N VAL A 307 8.68 1.99 -9.90
CA VAL A 307 7.76 1.57 -10.94
C VAL A 307 7.42 2.82 -11.73
N ASP A 308 7.91 2.83 -12.95
CA ASP A 308 7.74 3.93 -13.89
C ASP A 308 6.38 3.83 -14.48
N ASP A 309 5.35 4.01 -14.43
CA ASP A 309 4.05 3.89 -15.10
C ASP A 309 2.86 3.69 -14.17
N VAL A 310 2.90 4.25 -12.95
CA VAL A 310 1.72 4.24 -12.11
C VAL A 310 0.75 5.34 -12.58
N ASP A 311 -0.39 4.93 -13.13
CA ASP A 311 -1.41 5.86 -13.62
C ASP A 311 -2.20 6.49 -12.48
N LEU A 312 -2.46 5.70 -11.42
CA LEU A 312 -3.35 6.07 -10.34
C LEU A 312 -2.73 5.80 -8.99
N VAL A 313 -2.69 6.84 -8.14
CA VAL A 313 -2.36 6.74 -6.73
C VAL A 313 -3.60 6.97 -5.90
N ILE A 314 -3.89 6.06 -4.97
CA ILE A 314 -5.02 6.20 -4.06
C ILE A 314 -4.53 6.26 -2.61
N ASN A 315 -4.78 7.37 -1.94
CA ASN A 315 -4.66 7.47 -0.49
C ASN A 315 -5.94 6.89 0.12
N TYR A 316 -5.98 5.56 0.32
CA TYR A 316 -7.08 4.88 0.99
C TYR A 316 -7.24 5.35 2.44
N ASP A 317 -6.12 5.57 3.11
CA ASP A 317 -6.03 6.29 4.37
C ASP A 317 -5.19 7.56 4.18
N MET A 318 -5.65 8.67 4.75
CA MET A 318 -4.89 9.92 4.74
C MET A 318 -3.54 9.71 5.46
N PRO A 319 -2.45 10.23 4.92
CA PRO A 319 -1.15 10.15 5.58
C PRO A 319 -1.17 10.89 6.92
N GLN A 320 -0.32 10.46 7.86
CA GLN A 320 -0.19 11.09 9.16
C GLN A 320 0.52 12.44 9.04
N ASP A 321 1.53 12.51 8.17
CA ASP A 321 2.31 13.71 7.90
C ASP A 321 2.14 14.18 6.46
N VAL A 322 2.28 15.49 6.27
CA VAL A 322 2.06 16.16 4.98
C VAL A 322 3.10 15.73 3.94
N GLU A 323 4.31 15.46 4.37
CA GLU A 323 5.42 15.04 3.52
C GLU A 323 5.17 13.67 2.87
N TYR A 324 4.60 12.74 3.64
CA TYR A 324 4.18 11.44 3.07
C TYR A 324 3.17 11.59 1.95
N TYR A 325 2.30 12.60 2.02
CA TYR A 325 1.38 12.87 0.91
C TYR A 325 2.13 13.14 -0.41
N VAL A 326 3.14 13.99 -0.36
CA VAL A 326 3.95 14.33 -1.53
C VAL A 326 4.72 13.10 -2.04
N HIS A 327 5.30 12.30 -1.14
CA HIS A 327 6.00 11.06 -1.49
C HIS A 327 5.09 10.01 -2.11
N ARG A 328 3.81 9.92 -1.65
CA ARG A 328 2.81 9.01 -2.22
C ARG A 328 2.42 9.43 -3.63
N ILE A 329 2.03 10.69 -3.83
CA ILE A 329 1.61 11.17 -5.15
C ILE A 329 2.76 11.24 -6.15
N GLY A 330 3.99 11.39 -5.66
CA GLY A 330 5.21 11.30 -6.48
C GLY A 330 5.50 9.90 -7.06
N ARG A 331 4.64 8.89 -6.83
CA ARG A 331 4.70 7.58 -7.50
C ARG A 331 4.03 7.61 -8.87
N THR A 332 3.26 8.64 -9.19
CA THR A 332 2.66 8.86 -10.50
C THR A 332 3.23 10.12 -11.15
N ALA A 333 2.93 10.35 -12.41
CA ALA A 333 3.35 11.52 -13.21
C ALA A 333 4.88 11.72 -13.28
N ARG A 334 5.66 10.63 -13.34
CA ARG A 334 7.10 10.67 -13.55
C ARG A 334 7.45 10.85 -15.04
N ALA A 335 8.66 11.34 -15.29
CA ALA A 335 9.18 11.52 -16.64
C ALA A 335 8.30 12.37 -17.60
N GLY A 336 7.63 13.39 -17.05
CA GLY A 336 6.79 14.31 -17.84
C GLY A 336 5.40 13.79 -18.23
N ARG A 337 4.99 12.62 -17.73
CA ARG A 337 3.65 12.06 -17.94
C ARG A 337 2.60 12.72 -17.02
N GLU A 338 1.34 12.54 -17.35
CA GLU A 338 0.23 12.91 -16.50
C GLU A 338 -0.12 11.75 -15.56
N GLY A 339 -0.61 12.07 -14.37
CA GLY A 339 -1.01 11.08 -13.38
C GLY A 339 -2.19 11.57 -12.55
N THR A 340 -2.84 10.63 -11.87
CA THR A 340 -3.99 10.95 -11.02
C THR A 340 -3.74 10.50 -9.58
N ALA A 341 -4.05 11.37 -8.62
CA ALA A 341 -4.02 11.05 -7.20
C ALA A 341 -5.38 11.31 -6.56
N ILE A 342 -5.92 10.30 -5.90
CA ILE A 342 -7.22 10.33 -5.25
C ILE A 342 -7.05 10.12 -3.76
N SER A 343 -7.72 10.93 -2.94
CA SER A 343 -7.69 10.79 -1.49
C SER A 343 -9.07 10.49 -0.91
N PHE A 344 -9.16 9.48 -0.05
CA PHE A 344 -10.36 9.17 0.71
C PHE A 344 -10.31 9.89 2.06
N VAL A 345 -11.18 10.86 2.22
CA VAL A 345 -11.15 11.77 3.36
C VAL A 345 -12.41 11.58 4.20
N SER A 346 -12.22 11.19 5.47
CA SER A 346 -13.30 11.19 6.45
C SER A 346 -13.53 12.59 7.03
N PRO A 347 -14.68 12.86 7.65
CA PRO A 347 -14.93 14.15 8.29
C PRO A 347 -13.87 14.56 9.34
N ARG A 348 -13.19 13.60 9.95
CA ARG A 348 -12.15 13.83 10.96
C ARG A 348 -10.81 14.24 10.33
N GLU A 349 -10.57 13.85 9.08
CA GLU A 349 -9.31 14.07 8.35
C GLU A 349 -9.32 15.36 7.52
N MET A 350 -10.40 16.14 7.56
CA MET A 350 -10.50 17.42 6.82
C MET A 350 -9.44 18.45 7.24
N ASN A 351 -8.99 18.40 8.50
CA ASN A 351 -7.90 19.27 8.96
C ASN A 351 -6.57 18.87 8.32
N THR A 352 -6.28 17.58 8.25
CA THR A 352 -5.07 17.04 7.57
C THR A 352 -5.08 17.42 6.08
N LEU A 353 -6.22 17.27 5.40
CA LEU A 353 -6.36 17.71 4.01
C LEU A 353 -6.06 19.23 3.86
N SER A 354 -6.57 20.06 4.79
CA SER A 354 -6.30 21.50 4.76
C SER A 354 -4.81 21.82 4.97
N GLN A 355 -4.11 21.08 5.83
CA GLN A 355 -2.67 21.21 6.03
C GLN A 355 -1.90 20.82 4.77
N ILE A 356 -2.26 19.70 4.13
CA ILE A 356 -1.68 19.25 2.87
C ILE A 356 -1.84 20.31 1.78
N GLN A 357 -3.04 20.87 1.60
CA GLN A 357 -3.28 21.93 0.61
C GLN A 357 -2.45 23.21 0.87
N LYS A 358 -2.25 23.56 2.13
CA LYS A 358 -1.39 24.71 2.51
C LYS A 358 0.08 24.44 2.20
N TYR A 359 0.54 23.24 2.51
CA TYR A 359 1.93 22.83 2.29
C TYR A 359 2.27 22.69 0.79
N THR A 360 1.42 22.00 0.05
CA THR A 360 1.60 21.79 -1.40
C THR A 360 1.24 23.00 -2.24
N LYS A 361 0.62 24.03 -1.64
CA LYS A 361 0.05 25.20 -2.34
C LYS A 361 -0.90 24.82 -3.49
N THR A 362 -1.46 23.61 -3.43
CA THR A 362 -2.34 23.06 -4.47
C THR A 362 -3.75 22.89 -3.89
N LYS A 363 -4.75 23.33 -4.63
CA LYS A 363 -6.15 23.09 -4.29
C LYS A 363 -6.52 21.68 -4.72
N ILE A 364 -6.88 20.82 -3.75
CA ILE A 364 -7.38 19.47 -4.01
C ILE A 364 -8.91 19.57 -4.10
N GLU A 365 -9.46 19.24 -5.24
CA GLU A 365 -10.90 19.41 -5.50
C GLU A 365 -11.71 18.27 -4.90
N LYS A 366 -12.88 18.61 -4.34
CA LYS A 366 -13.86 17.60 -3.95
C LYS A 366 -14.59 17.11 -5.21
N ARG A 367 -14.69 15.78 -5.38
CA ARG A 367 -15.54 15.16 -6.39
C ARG A 367 -16.66 14.37 -5.76
N ASP A 368 -17.75 14.21 -6.51
CA ASP A 368 -18.85 13.34 -6.15
C ASP A 368 -18.49 11.88 -6.45
N MET A 369 -19.01 10.98 -5.62
CA MET A 369 -18.71 9.54 -5.74
C MET A 369 -19.31 8.98 -7.03
N PRO A 370 -18.60 8.07 -7.72
CA PRO A 370 -19.15 7.40 -8.90
C PRO A 370 -20.45 6.67 -8.55
N THR A 371 -21.50 6.96 -9.32
CA THR A 371 -22.80 6.30 -9.17
C THR A 371 -22.83 4.97 -9.92
N LEU A 372 -23.82 4.12 -9.64
CA LEU A 372 -24.06 2.91 -10.44
C LEU A 372 -24.36 3.24 -11.91
N LYS A 373 -24.99 4.40 -12.17
CA LYS A 373 -25.25 4.85 -13.55
C LYS A 373 -23.95 5.16 -14.29
N ASP A 374 -22.98 5.76 -13.62
CA ASP A 374 -21.66 6.05 -14.20
C ASP A 374 -20.92 4.77 -14.56
N LEU A 375 -21.02 3.74 -13.70
CA LEU A 375 -20.44 2.41 -13.96
C LEU A 375 -21.08 1.75 -15.18
N ILE A 376 -22.42 1.70 -15.23
CA ILE A 376 -23.16 1.11 -16.35
C ILE A 376 -22.78 1.82 -17.65
N LYS A 377 -22.84 3.15 -17.66
CA LYS A 377 -22.49 3.95 -18.83
C LYS A 377 -21.05 3.66 -19.30
N ARG A 378 -20.09 3.62 -18.37
CA ARG A 378 -18.68 3.36 -18.73
C ARG A 378 -18.47 1.94 -19.24
N HIS A 379 -19.18 0.96 -18.67
CA HIS A 379 -19.16 -0.41 -19.16
C HIS A 379 -19.73 -0.51 -20.58
N GLU A 380 -20.84 0.16 -20.85
CA GLU A 380 -21.43 0.23 -22.18
C GLU A 380 -20.49 0.90 -23.20
N GLU A 381 -19.89 2.04 -22.83
CA GLU A 381 -18.91 2.75 -23.66
C GLU A 381 -17.72 1.84 -24.04
N ARG A 382 -17.13 1.16 -23.02
CA ARG A 382 -16.00 0.25 -23.24
C ARG A 382 -16.39 -0.93 -24.11
N PHE A 383 -17.52 -1.55 -23.81
CA PHE A 383 -18.03 -2.63 -24.63
C PHE A 383 -18.18 -2.23 -26.10
N MET A 384 -18.68 -1.01 -26.35
CA MET A 384 -18.79 -0.49 -27.70
C MET A 384 -17.43 -0.23 -28.38
N GLU A 385 -16.42 0.18 -27.60
CA GLU A 385 -15.04 0.34 -28.08
C GLU A 385 -14.43 -1.02 -28.44
N ASP A 386 -14.54 -2.03 -27.55
CA ASP A 386 -14.05 -3.39 -27.76
C ASP A 386 -14.67 -4.04 -29.01
N ILE A 387 -15.99 -3.90 -29.18
CA ILE A 387 -16.69 -4.41 -30.37
C ILE A 387 -16.18 -3.73 -31.65
N LYS A 388 -15.96 -2.43 -31.64
CA LYS A 388 -15.40 -1.72 -32.81
C LYS A 388 -14.00 -2.21 -33.16
N GLU A 389 -13.15 -2.45 -32.13
CA GLU A 389 -11.80 -3.00 -32.34
C GLU A 389 -11.87 -4.40 -32.93
N GLU A 390 -12.73 -5.28 -32.39
CA GLU A 390 -12.90 -6.64 -32.91
C GLU A 390 -13.43 -6.65 -34.36
N ILE A 391 -14.40 -5.80 -34.68
CA ILE A 391 -14.88 -5.67 -36.07
C ILE A 391 -13.73 -5.28 -37.00
N ASN A 392 -12.85 -4.35 -36.58
CA ASN A 392 -11.73 -3.89 -37.39
C ASN A 392 -10.66 -4.98 -37.61
N LYS A 393 -10.49 -5.94 -36.68
CA LYS A 393 -9.56 -7.09 -36.83
C LYS A 393 -10.02 -8.07 -37.90
N ASN A 394 -11.32 -8.12 -38.19
CA ASN A 394 -11.93 -8.98 -39.24
C ASN A 394 -11.64 -10.49 -39.09
N GLU A 395 -11.46 -10.98 -37.85
CA GLU A 395 -11.09 -12.38 -37.52
C GLU A 395 -12.29 -13.26 -37.09
N HIS A 396 -13.53 -12.86 -37.40
CA HIS A 396 -14.77 -13.47 -36.90
C HIS A 396 -15.52 -14.31 -37.93
N THR A 397 -14.80 -14.96 -38.86
CA THR A 397 -15.40 -15.76 -39.95
C THR A 397 -16.23 -16.96 -39.46
N LYS A 398 -15.84 -17.58 -38.33
CA LYS A 398 -16.58 -18.69 -37.73
C LYS A 398 -17.91 -18.26 -37.15
N GLU A 399 -17.91 -17.13 -36.46
CA GLU A 399 -19.07 -16.53 -35.82
C GLU A 399 -20.07 -16.06 -36.88
N LEU A 400 -19.61 -15.48 -37.98
CA LEU A 400 -20.44 -15.10 -39.13
C LEU A 400 -21.19 -16.32 -39.71
N ASN A 401 -20.57 -17.50 -39.78
CA ASN A 401 -21.24 -18.71 -40.26
C ASN A 401 -22.42 -19.12 -39.35
N LEU A 402 -22.27 -18.98 -38.03
CA LEU A 402 -23.35 -19.26 -37.08
C LEU A 402 -24.49 -18.24 -37.22
N ILE A 403 -24.16 -16.97 -37.39
CA ILE A 403 -25.16 -15.93 -37.64
C ILE A 403 -25.92 -16.18 -38.94
N ASN A 404 -25.21 -16.59 -40.02
CA ASN A 404 -25.84 -16.91 -41.30
C ASN A 404 -26.82 -18.11 -41.21
N ILE A 405 -26.52 -19.10 -40.34
CA ILE A 405 -27.46 -20.21 -40.09
C ILE A 405 -28.74 -19.68 -39.43
N LEU A 406 -28.65 -18.83 -38.41
CA LEU A 406 -29.82 -18.23 -37.77
C LEU A 406 -30.60 -17.32 -38.72
N MET A 407 -29.91 -16.57 -39.59
CA MET A 407 -30.55 -15.77 -40.63
C MET A 407 -31.28 -16.64 -41.66
N SER A 408 -30.84 -17.86 -41.97
CA SER A 408 -31.53 -18.80 -42.83
C SER A 408 -32.83 -19.36 -42.23
N GLU A 409 -33.02 -19.17 -40.92
CA GLU A 409 -34.23 -19.53 -40.16
C GLU A 409 -35.17 -18.33 -39.98
N ASP A 410 -35.04 -17.26 -40.80
CA ASP A 410 -35.82 -16.03 -40.80
C ASP A 410 -35.63 -15.09 -39.57
N TYR A 411 -34.56 -15.28 -38.79
CA TYR A 411 -34.23 -14.33 -37.72
C TYR A 411 -33.50 -13.10 -38.22
N SER A 412 -33.90 -11.93 -37.76
CA SER A 412 -33.27 -10.66 -38.10
C SER A 412 -31.89 -10.52 -37.48
N PRO A 413 -30.87 -10.01 -38.21
CA PRO A 413 -29.53 -9.75 -37.59
C PRO A 413 -29.61 -8.83 -36.38
N ILE A 414 -30.58 -7.93 -36.32
CA ILE A 414 -30.77 -7.02 -35.18
C ILE A 414 -31.28 -7.79 -33.97
N ASP A 415 -32.23 -8.74 -34.15
CA ASP A 415 -32.75 -9.54 -33.05
C ASP A 415 -31.69 -10.51 -32.53
N ILE A 416 -30.89 -11.12 -33.41
CA ILE A 416 -29.75 -11.96 -33.02
C ILE A 416 -28.77 -11.13 -32.19
N ALA A 417 -28.38 -9.94 -32.65
CA ALA A 417 -27.46 -9.07 -31.93
C ALA A 417 -28.05 -8.64 -30.57
N ALA A 418 -29.32 -8.28 -30.50
CA ALA A 418 -30.01 -7.89 -29.26
C ALA A 418 -30.03 -9.07 -28.23
N CYS A 419 -30.31 -10.29 -28.69
CA CYS A 419 -30.28 -11.49 -27.84
C CYS A 419 -28.87 -11.79 -27.34
N LEU A 420 -27.85 -11.72 -28.18
CA LEU A 420 -26.46 -11.92 -27.79
C LEU A 420 -26.00 -10.85 -26.76
N LEU A 421 -26.35 -9.60 -26.98
CA LEU A 421 -26.10 -8.51 -26.03
C LEU A 421 -26.79 -8.75 -24.69
N LYS A 422 -28.05 -9.16 -24.71
CA LYS A 422 -28.78 -9.48 -23.48
C LYS A 422 -28.09 -10.63 -22.73
N HIS A 423 -27.73 -11.69 -23.41
CA HIS A 423 -27.04 -12.85 -22.83
C HIS A 423 -25.64 -12.47 -22.28
N TYR A 424 -24.89 -11.64 -23.01
CA TYR A 424 -23.63 -11.07 -22.53
C TYR A 424 -23.80 -10.26 -21.24
N ASN A 425 -24.77 -9.36 -21.20
CA ASN A 425 -25.06 -8.52 -20.03
C ASN A 425 -25.55 -9.35 -18.83
N GLU A 426 -26.32 -10.42 -19.05
CA GLU A 426 -26.76 -11.33 -17.99
C GLU A 426 -25.62 -12.17 -17.42
N ASN A 427 -24.65 -12.57 -18.21
CA ASN A 427 -23.48 -13.34 -17.77
C ASN A 427 -22.41 -12.45 -17.11
N ASN A 428 -22.26 -11.21 -17.56
CA ASN A 428 -21.33 -10.22 -17.01
C ASN A 428 -22.02 -9.31 -15.96
N LYS A 429 -22.97 -9.86 -15.22
CA LYS A 429 -23.70 -9.10 -14.20
C LYS A 429 -22.76 -8.26 -13.35
N LEU A 430 -22.92 -6.93 -13.41
CA LEU A 430 -22.45 -5.90 -12.46
C LEU A 430 -23.00 -6.11 -11.03
N ASN A 431 -23.35 -7.36 -10.67
CA ASN A 431 -24.13 -7.72 -9.49
C ASN A 431 -23.33 -7.72 -8.18
N ASN A 432 -22.07 -7.29 -8.17
CA ASN A 432 -21.28 -7.24 -6.94
C ASN A 432 -21.28 -5.86 -6.26
N HIS A 433 -21.85 -4.84 -6.89
CA HIS A 433 -21.95 -3.52 -6.27
C HIS A 433 -23.21 -3.42 -5.42
N GLU A 434 -23.04 -3.33 -4.11
CA GLU A 434 -24.16 -3.04 -3.20
C GLU A 434 -24.75 -1.66 -3.57
N GLU A 435 -26.08 -1.55 -3.70
CA GLU A 435 -26.76 -0.27 -3.76
C GLU A 435 -26.45 0.52 -2.49
N LEU A 436 -25.48 1.41 -2.58
CA LEU A 436 -25.29 2.43 -1.56
C LEU A 436 -26.49 3.38 -1.69
N ILE A 437 -27.40 3.30 -0.75
CA ILE A 437 -28.47 4.29 -0.60
C ILE A 437 -27.77 5.63 -0.48
N ASP A 438 -27.95 6.51 -1.48
CA ASP A 438 -27.50 7.90 -1.44
C ASP A 438 -28.09 8.57 -0.19
N VAL A 439 -27.30 8.60 0.88
CA VAL A 439 -27.63 9.38 2.06
C VAL A 439 -27.33 10.83 1.72
N ASP A 440 -28.32 11.48 1.12
CA ASP A 440 -28.38 12.92 0.93
C ASP A 440 -27.96 13.62 2.22
N ILE A 441 -26.77 14.19 2.22
CA ILE A 441 -26.32 15.11 3.27
C ILE A 441 -26.97 16.46 3.01
N LYS A 442 -28.30 16.53 3.15
CA LYS A 442 -28.98 17.81 3.24
C LYS A 442 -28.59 18.48 4.56
N LYS A 443 -27.94 19.63 4.40
CA LYS A 443 -27.68 20.60 5.45
C LYS A 443 -28.90 20.79 6.35
N ASN A 444 -28.87 20.24 7.57
CA ASN A 444 -29.71 20.72 8.64
C ASN A 444 -28.86 21.44 9.70
N LYS A 445 -28.67 22.75 9.48
CA LYS A 445 -28.50 23.67 10.61
C LYS A 445 -29.87 23.82 11.28
N LYS A 446 -30.06 23.19 12.45
CA LYS A 446 -30.79 23.79 13.57
C LYS A 446 -30.66 22.93 14.83
N LYS A 447 -30.49 23.65 15.93
CA LYS A 447 -30.34 23.22 17.32
C LYS A 447 -31.44 22.25 17.80
N GLY A 448 -31.07 21.35 18.69
CA GLY A 448 -31.99 20.66 19.58
C GLY A 448 -31.38 19.38 20.14
N ASN A 449 -31.08 19.37 21.43
CA ASN A 449 -30.81 18.19 22.22
C ASN A 449 -31.97 17.19 22.04
N ASP A 450 -31.66 15.97 21.65
CA ASP A 450 -32.33 14.81 22.22
C ASP A 450 -31.60 13.51 21.85
N LYS A 451 -31.38 12.69 22.84
CA LYS A 451 -30.89 11.33 22.72
C LYS A 451 -31.99 10.47 22.10
N THR A 452 -31.81 9.97 20.88
CA THR A 452 -32.63 8.87 20.35
C THR A 452 -31.79 7.94 19.49
N SER A 453 -31.83 6.68 19.86
CA SER A 453 -31.34 5.51 19.17
C SER A 453 -31.84 5.44 17.72
N ILE A 454 -30.91 5.22 16.77
CA ILE A 454 -31.22 5.05 15.34
C ILE A 454 -31.73 3.63 15.12
N SER A 455 -33.04 3.49 14.93
CA SER A 455 -33.66 2.28 14.39
C SER A 455 -33.65 2.32 12.87
N ASN A 456 -33.12 1.28 12.24
CA ASN A 456 -33.19 1.03 10.81
C ASN A 456 -34.66 0.91 10.35
N LYS A 457 -35.11 1.80 9.50
CA LYS A 457 -36.38 1.68 8.77
C LYS A 457 -36.17 0.85 7.50
N GLY A 458 -36.26 -0.46 7.65
CA GLY A 458 -36.60 -1.35 6.55
C GLY A 458 -37.81 -2.17 6.97
N GLY A 459 -38.96 -2.04 6.28
CA GLY A 459 -40.19 -2.76 6.45
C GLY A 459 -40.74 -2.82 7.89
N LYS A 460 -41.93 -2.31 8.17
CA LYS A 460 -42.56 -2.38 9.51
C LYS A 460 -42.49 -3.80 10.06
N SER A 461 -41.54 -4.10 10.94
CA SER A 461 -41.54 -5.33 11.72
C SER A 461 -42.60 -5.19 12.80
N ASN A 462 -43.39 -6.24 13.00
CA ASN A 462 -44.41 -6.31 14.06
C ASN A 462 -43.78 -6.49 15.45
N VAL A 463 -42.46 -6.50 15.55
CA VAL A 463 -41.68 -6.82 16.76
C VAL A 463 -41.41 -5.54 17.54
N THR A 464 -42.15 -5.35 18.67
CA THR A 464 -41.88 -4.30 19.65
C THR A 464 -41.29 -4.95 20.92
N GLU A 465 -40.51 -4.17 21.72
CA GLU A 465 -39.88 -4.68 22.97
C GLU A 465 -40.86 -5.41 23.93
N LYS A 466 -42.14 -5.05 23.91
CA LYS A 466 -43.20 -5.69 24.73
C LYS A 466 -43.68 -7.04 24.18
N ASN A 467 -43.58 -7.26 22.85
CA ASN A 467 -44.09 -8.46 22.15
C ASN A 467 -42.97 -9.34 21.59
N SER A 468 -41.70 -9.10 21.94
CA SER A 468 -40.56 -9.90 21.51
C SER A 468 -40.06 -10.84 22.59
N GLY A 469 -39.50 -11.95 22.14
CA GLY A 469 -38.61 -12.80 22.92
C GLY A 469 -37.26 -12.93 22.19
N ARG A 470 -36.24 -13.28 22.94
CA ARG A 470 -34.86 -13.35 22.40
C ARG A 470 -34.41 -14.81 22.35
N ILE A 471 -33.87 -15.22 21.21
CA ILE A 471 -33.24 -16.53 21.05
C ILE A 471 -31.73 -16.39 20.94
N TYR A 472 -31.02 -17.39 21.42
CA TYR A 472 -29.60 -17.58 21.29
C TYR A 472 -29.32 -18.64 20.23
N ILE A 473 -28.33 -18.40 19.36
CA ILE A 473 -27.87 -19.33 18.33
C ILE A 473 -26.36 -19.51 18.50
N ASN A 474 -25.89 -20.72 18.63
CA ASN A 474 -24.47 -21.05 18.88
C ASN A 474 -23.51 -20.84 17.67
N ILE A 475 -23.87 -19.94 16.77
CA ILE A 475 -23.05 -19.62 15.58
C ILE A 475 -22.87 -18.12 15.46
N GLY A 476 -21.67 -17.67 15.03
CA GLY A 476 -21.32 -16.27 14.93
C GLY A 476 -20.44 -15.92 13.72
N SER A 477 -19.94 -14.69 13.70
CA SER A 477 -19.16 -14.13 12.59
C SER A 477 -17.86 -14.90 12.31
N ARG A 478 -17.27 -15.58 13.30
CA ARG A 478 -16.06 -16.41 13.12
C ARG A 478 -16.25 -17.55 12.11
N LYS A 479 -17.50 -18.00 11.89
CA LYS A 479 -17.87 -19.01 10.89
C LYS A 479 -18.42 -18.38 9.60
N GLY A 480 -18.22 -17.08 9.41
CA GLY A 480 -18.65 -16.33 8.24
C GLY A 480 -20.17 -16.14 8.14
N VAL A 481 -20.89 -16.23 9.26
CA VAL A 481 -22.35 -16.03 9.30
C VAL A 481 -22.68 -14.55 9.32
N SER A 482 -23.60 -14.14 8.47
CA SER A 482 -24.17 -12.79 8.37
C SER A 482 -25.66 -12.80 8.74
N GLN A 483 -26.23 -11.62 8.94
CA GLN A 483 -27.67 -11.48 9.22
C GLN A 483 -28.54 -12.18 8.18
N ARG A 484 -28.18 -12.12 6.89
CA ARG A 484 -28.90 -12.80 5.80
C ARG A 484 -28.98 -14.30 5.99
N HIS A 485 -27.90 -14.95 6.43
CA HIS A 485 -27.90 -16.40 6.67
C HIS A 485 -28.82 -16.79 7.81
N ILE A 486 -28.90 -15.96 8.85
CA ILE A 486 -29.80 -16.18 10.00
C ILE A 486 -31.26 -15.94 9.58
N VAL A 487 -31.54 -14.84 8.86
CA VAL A 487 -32.89 -14.54 8.35
C VAL A 487 -33.36 -15.64 7.39
N SER A 488 -32.51 -16.06 6.46
CA SER A 488 -32.83 -17.14 5.52
C SER A 488 -33.18 -18.44 6.22
N ALA A 489 -32.42 -18.83 7.24
CA ALA A 489 -32.68 -20.03 8.01
C ALA A 489 -34.02 -19.91 8.82
N LEU A 490 -34.25 -18.74 9.42
CA LEU A 490 -35.52 -18.49 10.14
C LEU A 490 -36.74 -18.53 9.20
N CYS A 491 -36.62 -17.98 8.00
CA CYS A 491 -37.72 -17.97 7.05
C CYS A 491 -37.93 -19.33 6.37
N ASN A 492 -36.84 -19.98 5.93
CA ASN A 492 -36.93 -21.20 5.12
C ASN A 492 -37.04 -22.47 5.95
N ASP A 493 -36.24 -22.59 7.03
CA ASP A 493 -36.16 -23.81 7.83
C ASP A 493 -37.13 -23.77 9.02
N ALA A 494 -37.36 -22.58 9.59
CA ALA A 494 -38.29 -22.41 10.70
C ALA A 494 -39.68 -21.88 10.28
N ASN A 495 -39.89 -21.56 9.01
CA ASN A 495 -41.13 -21.04 8.43
C ASN A 495 -41.67 -19.78 9.15
N ILE A 496 -40.77 -18.89 9.56
CA ILE A 496 -41.08 -17.64 10.25
C ILE A 496 -41.15 -16.49 9.25
N SER A 497 -42.22 -15.70 9.36
CA SER A 497 -42.32 -14.49 8.51
C SER A 497 -41.19 -13.48 8.81
N ALA A 498 -40.59 -12.91 7.80
CA ALA A 498 -39.57 -11.86 7.95
C ALA A 498 -40.09 -10.66 8.80
N ARG A 499 -41.40 -10.43 8.87
CA ARG A 499 -42.03 -9.39 9.70
C ARG A 499 -42.01 -9.71 11.20
N ASP A 500 -41.81 -10.97 11.55
CA ASP A 500 -41.77 -11.46 12.94
C ASP A 500 -40.32 -11.58 13.45
N ILE A 501 -39.33 -11.25 12.61
CA ILE A 501 -37.92 -11.17 12.96
C ILE A 501 -37.58 -9.71 13.25
N GLY A 502 -37.03 -9.44 14.44
CA GLY A 502 -36.55 -8.14 14.88
C GLY A 502 -35.02 -8.01 14.76
N ASP A 503 -34.43 -7.33 15.74
CA ASP A 503 -32.99 -7.06 15.74
C ASP A 503 -32.17 -8.35 15.84
N ILE A 504 -31.09 -8.42 15.04
CA ILE A 504 -30.13 -9.52 15.01
C ILE A 504 -28.75 -8.99 15.41
N GLU A 505 -28.23 -9.52 16.51
CA GLU A 505 -26.89 -9.21 17.00
C GLU A 505 -25.97 -10.42 16.78
N ILE A 506 -24.89 -10.24 16.01
CA ILE A 506 -23.93 -11.30 15.70
C ILE A 506 -22.61 -11.03 16.42
N PHE A 507 -22.23 -11.95 17.29
CA PHE A 507 -20.94 -11.97 17.99
C PHE A 507 -19.97 -12.94 17.31
N GLU A 508 -18.74 -13.01 17.77
CA GLU A 508 -17.72 -13.89 17.15
C GLU A 508 -18.11 -15.38 17.14
N LYS A 509 -18.75 -15.87 18.21
CA LYS A 509 -19.05 -17.30 18.40
C LYS A 509 -20.51 -17.65 18.42
N PHE A 510 -21.41 -16.68 18.61
CA PHE A 510 -22.84 -16.86 18.76
C PHE A 510 -23.60 -15.64 18.25
N SER A 511 -24.90 -15.77 18.12
CA SER A 511 -25.81 -14.69 17.71
C SER A 511 -27.04 -14.64 18.57
N PHE A 512 -27.63 -13.45 18.74
CA PHE A 512 -28.96 -13.27 19.35
C PHE A 512 -29.91 -12.70 18.30
N VAL A 513 -31.15 -13.17 18.36
CA VAL A 513 -32.23 -12.70 17.48
C VAL A 513 -33.48 -12.41 18.30
N ASN A 514 -34.05 -11.22 18.11
CA ASN A 514 -35.34 -10.88 18.68
C ASN A 514 -36.45 -11.37 17.74
N ILE A 515 -37.36 -12.16 18.24
CA ILE A 515 -38.46 -12.76 17.46
C ILE A 515 -39.79 -12.47 18.17
N HIS A 516 -40.87 -12.27 17.40
CA HIS A 516 -42.20 -12.07 17.93
C HIS A 516 -42.63 -13.28 18.79
N LYS A 517 -43.27 -13.04 19.96
CA LYS A 517 -43.58 -14.08 20.95
C LYS A 517 -44.34 -15.29 20.39
N ASN A 518 -45.22 -15.06 19.41
CA ASN A 518 -45.99 -16.14 18.78
C ASN A 518 -45.10 -17.08 17.94
N ALA A 519 -44.02 -16.61 17.36
CA ALA A 519 -43.10 -17.40 16.52
C ALA A 519 -41.90 -17.98 17.29
N LEU A 520 -41.77 -17.70 18.60
CA LEU A 520 -40.63 -18.13 19.41
C LEU A 520 -40.49 -19.64 19.53
N LYS A 521 -41.62 -20.35 19.77
CA LYS A 521 -41.60 -21.80 19.90
C LYS A 521 -41.22 -22.49 18.60
N ASP A 522 -41.73 -21.99 17.49
CA ASP A 522 -41.45 -22.53 16.16
C ASP A 522 -39.99 -22.25 15.77
N ALA A 523 -39.46 -21.06 16.12
CA ALA A 523 -38.05 -20.72 15.93
C ALA A 523 -37.12 -21.70 16.65
N VAL A 524 -37.37 -21.97 17.91
CA VAL A 524 -36.51 -22.87 18.72
C VAL A 524 -36.66 -24.33 18.27
N ASN A 525 -37.89 -24.80 18.00
CA ASN A 525 -38.11 -26.20 17.64
C ASN A 525 -37.58 -26.55 16.25
N ASN A 526 -37.82 -25.69 15.27
CA ASN A 526 -37.52 -26.00 13.87
C ASN A 526 -36.06 -25.65 13.48
N LEU A 527 -35.46 -24.64 14.12
CA LEU A 527 -34.03 -24.33 13.89
C LEU A 527 -33.08 -25.18 14.72
N ASN A 528 -33.56 -25.83 15.78
CA ASN A 528 -32.67 -26.65 16.59
C ASN A 528 -32.24 -27.89 15.79
N ASN A 529 -30.94 -28.05 15.60
CA ASN A 529 -30.29 -29.03 14.73
C ASN A 529 -30.35 -28.73 13.21
N ALA A 530 -30.87 -27.60 12.76
CA ALA A 530 -30.75 -27.14 11.37
C ALA A 530 -29.30 -26.75 11.01
N HIS A 531 -29.04 -26.51 9.73
CA HIS A 531 -27.72 -26.13 9.27
C HIS A 531 -27.71 -24.70 8.74
N ILE A 532 -26.96 -23.82 9.39
CA ILE A 532 -26.70 -22.47 8.86
C ILE A 532 -25.30 -22.47 8.21
N LYS A 533 -25.25 -22.23 6.92
CA LYS A 533 -24.00 -22.23 6.13
C LYS A 533 -23.19 -23.55 6.28
N GLY A 534 -23.91 -24.69 6.35
CA GLY A 534 -23.28 -26.01 6.49
C GLY A 534 -22.87 -26.38 7.92
N PHE A 535 -23.10 -25.50 8.90
CA PHE A 535 -22.80 -25.77 10.31
C PHE A 535 -24.09 -26.06 11.08
N LYS A 536 -24.10 -27.17 11.80
CA LYS A 536 -25.22 -27.54 12.68
C LYS A 536 -25.35 -26.53 13.81
N VAL A 537 -26.55 -26.00 14.04
CA VAL A 537 -26.82 -25.00 15.07
C VAL A 537 -27.69 -25.54 16.23
N LEU A 538 -27.44 -24.97 17.40
CA LEU A 538 -28.26 -25.14 18.60
C LEU A 538 -28.93 -23.80 18.91
N VAL A 539 -30.24 -23.84 19.16
CA VAL A 539 -31.03 -22.64 19.39
C VAL A 539 -31.74 -22.78 20.75
N GLU A 540 -31.58 -21.74 21.58
CA GLU A 540 -32.16 -21.71 22.94
C GLU A 540 -32.86 -20.37 23.19
N LEU A 541 -33.85 -20.37 24.11
CA LEU A 541 -34.47 -19.13 24.58
C LEU A 541 -33.47 -18.36 25.48
N ALA A 542 -33.20 -17.13 25.16
CA ALA A 542 -32.36 -16.25 25.98
C ALA A 542 -33.22 -15.51 27.01
N ASN A 543 -32.96 -15.71 28.30
CA ASN A 543 -33.61 -14.95 29.37
C ASN A 543 -33.18 -13.48 29.37
N LYS A 544 -34.12 -12.56 29.64
CA LYS A 544 -33.98 -11.09 29.54
C LYS A 544 -32.92 -10.42 30.47
N LYS A 545 -32.15 -11.22 31.24
CA LYS A 545 -31.06 -10.71 32.12
C LYS A 545 -29.95 -11.74 32.23
N GLU A 546 -29.03 -11.71 31.30
CA GLU A 546 -27.63 -12.05 31.58
C GLU A 546 -26.75 -11.20 30.70
N ASP A 547 -26.31 -10.06 31.27
CA ASP A 547 -25.29 -9.19 30.70
C ASP A 547 -24.05 -9.97 30.35
N SER A 548 -23.39 -9.53 29.28
CA SER A 548 -22.11 -10.01 28.72
C SER A 548 -20.94 -10.16 29.72
N SER A 549 -21.14 -9.80 31.00
CA SER A 549 -20.15 -9.88 32.08
C SER A 549 -19.95 -11.27 32.68
N LYS A 550 -20.94 -12.22 32.56
CA LYS A 550 -20.80 -13.55 33.16
C LYS A 550 -20.11 -14.61 32.28
N PHE A 551 -20.05 -14.40 30.97
CA PHE A 551 -19.35 -15.34 30.08
C PHE A 551 -17.85 -15.10 29.98
N SER A 552 -17.35 -13.91 30.34
CA SER A 552 -15.92 -13.63 30.45
C SER A 552 -15.29 -14.23 31.74
N ALA A 553 -16.10 -14.50 32.77
CA ALA A 553 -15.62 -15.05 34.04
C ALA A 553 -15.34 -16.58 33.98
N LYS A 554 -16.16 -17.35 33.24
CA LYS A 554 -15.94 -18.81 33.12
C LYS A 554 -14.75 -19.21 32.26
N SER A 555 -14.24 -18.33 31.39
CA SER A 555 -13.01 -18.58 30.63
C SER A 555 -11.73 -18.26 31.43
N LYS A 556 -11.80 -17.37 32.43
CA LYS A 556 -10.67 -17.06 33.32
C LYS A 556 -10.44 -18.16 34.38
N ASP A 557 -11.48 -18.80 34.86
CA ASP A 557 -11.36 -19.90 35.86
C ASP A 557 -10.77 -21.20 35.27
N LYS A 558 -11.00 -21.49 34.00
CA LYS A 558 -10.35 -22.63 33.32
C LYS A 558 -8.86 -22.40 33.01
N LYS A 559 -8.45 -21.15 32.79
CA LYS A 559 -7.03 -20.80 32.54
C LYS A 559 -6.24 -20.85 33.86
N ASN A 560 -6.82 -20.33 34.96
CA ASN A 560 -6.18 -20.38 36.29
C ASN A 560 -6.07 -21.79 36.91
N LYS A 561 -6.92 -22.76 36.49
CA LYS A 561 -6.78 -24.16 36.92
C LYS A 561 -5.71 -24.93 36.11
N LYS A 562 -5.43 -24.53 34.87
CA LYS A 562 -4.37 -25.13 34.05
C LYS A 562 -2.98 -24.65 34.53
N ASP A 563 -2.84 -23.33 34.77
CA ASP A 563 -1.58 -22.75 35.26
C ASP A 563 -1.20 -23.19 36.69
N LYS A 564 -2.19 -23.59 37.53
CA LYS A 564 -1.90 -24.17 38.87
C LYS A 564 -1.51 -25.65 38.81
N LYS A 565 -1.88 -26.40 37.77
CA LYS A 565 -1.44 -27.80 37.59
C LYS A 565 -0.02 -27.86 37.03
N ASP A 566 0.33 -26.96 36.12
CA ASP A 566 1.68 -26.94 35.54
C ASP A 566 2.75 -26.45 36.53
N LYS A 567 2.41 -25.48 37.41
CA LYS A 567 3.33 -25.06 38.51
C LYS A 567 3.52 -26.09 39.61
N LYS A 568 2.60 -27.04 39.82
CA LYS A 568 2.81 -28.18 40.76
C LYS A 568 3.66 -29.27 40.13
N GLY A 569 3.65 -29.45 38.81
CA GLY A 569 4.50 -30.41 38.09
C GLY A 569 5.97 -29.99 38.05
N GLU A 570 6.27 -28.70 37.94
CA GLU A 570 7.65 -28.21 37.95
C GLU A 570 8.32 -28.19 39.32
N LYS A 571 7.55 -27.95 40.40
CA LYS A 571 8.10 -28.02 41.76
C LYS A 571 8.51 -29.45 42.16
N SER A 572 7.77 -30.45 41.69
CA SER A 572 8.07 -31.86 41.96
C SER A 572 9.31 -32.38 41.17
N LYS A 573 9.61 -31.78 40.03
CA LYS A 573 10.83 -32.13 39.27
C LYS A 573 12.08 -31.45 39.80
N ARG A 574 12.00 -30.25 40.38
CA ARG A 574 13.15 -29.56 41.02
C ARG A 574 13.58 -30.17 42.32
N ASP A 575 12.66 -30.75 43.09
CA ASP A 575 13.00 -31.43 44.35
C ASP A 575 13.60 -32.84 44.15
N ARG A 576 13.42 -33.47 42.98
CA ARG A 576 14.10 -34.73 42.61
C ARG A 576 15.50 -34.54 42.06
N GLN A 577 15.87 -33.36 41.56
CA GLN A 577 17.24 -33.07 41.09
C GLN A 577 18.16 -32.55 42.18
N LYS A 578 17.67 -32.23 43.39
CA LYS A 578 18.51 -31.85 44.55
C LYS A 578 18.81 -33.01 45.48
N ARG A 579 18.40 -34.25 45.15
CA ARG A 579 18.69 -35.47 45.92
C ARG A 579 19.43 -36.55 45.10
N ARG A 580 20.15 -36.13 44.08
CA ARG A 580 21.18 -36.95 43.43
C ARG A 580 22.51 -36.21 43.41
#